data_76c6fe2cbb709a375ca98545703b0595
#
_entry.id   76c6fe2cbb709a375ca98545703b0595
#
_cell.length_a   1.000
_cell.length_b   1.000
_cell.length_c   1.000
_cell.angle_alpha   90.00
_cell.angle_beta   90.00
_cell.angle_gamma   90.00
#
_symmetry.space_group_name_H-M   'P 1'
#
loop_
_entity.id
_entity.type
_entity.pdbx_description
1 polymer ?
#
loop_
_entity_poly.entity_id
_entity_poly.type
_entity_poly.pdbx_seq_one_letter_code
_entity_poly.pdbx_strand_id
1 'polypeptide(L)'
;MAEITRDITKKREQRYSYGLTLLRECIEKKRPLTNPNPKERKILLRAKNISIAFGKLQALNNVMVEVKEGEILAIIGPNGAGKTCLLNVMSGFYRAQKGDVYMEEKKITHLSSHKIAEHGLCRTFQNNALYTGLSVTDNIIAGRHPHIGYNFVTGMIYFPWANKEEAYQRAVAEDIIDFLELEHVRGSVVGMLAYGLRKRVELGRALALEPRILLLDEPMAGMNLDEKEDMARFIIDINEFLKIPIVLIEHDMGVVMDIADRIVVLDFGNKIAEGPPEEIKSNPKVIAAYLGAG
;
A
#
# COMPACT_ATOMS: atom_id res chain seq x y z
N MET A 1 29.66 3.73 8.76
CA MET A 1 28.33 3.20 8.38
C MET A 1 27.42 2.93 9.58
N ALA A 2 27.79 2.15 10.61
CA ALA A 2 26.93 1.89 11.79
C ALA A 2 26.53 3.16 12.59
N GLU A 3 27.36 4.19 12.58
CA GLU A 3 27.10 5.45 13.30
C GLU A 3 26.13 6.36 12.53
N ILE A 4 26.21 6.39 11.20
CA ILE A 4 25.28 7.09 10.31
C ILE A 4 23.89 6.45 10.39
N THR A 5 23.83 5.12 10.41
CA THR A 5 22.57 4.37 10.56
C THR A 5 21.91 4.63 11.92
N ARG A 6 22.71 4.73 13.01
CA ARG A 6 22.20 5.08 14.35
C ARG A 6 21.68 6.51 14.44
N ASP A 7 22.36 7.48 13.82
CA ASP A 7 21.93 8.89 13.83
C ASP A 7 20.66 9.10 13.01
N ILE A 8 20.55 8.42 11.86
CA ILE A 8 19.31 8.38 11.05
C ILE A 8 18.16 7.75 11.85
N THR A 9 18.39 6.63 12.54
CA THR A 9 17.37 5.97 13.35
C THR A 9 16.90 6.86 14.51
N LYS A 10 17.82 7.54 15.21
CA LYS A 10 17.49 8.41 16.33
C LYS A 10 16.78 9.70 15.91
N LYS A 11 17.16 10.29 14.76
CA LYS A 11 16.45 11.42 14.13
C LYS A 11 15.08 10.99 13.61
N ARG A 12 14.97 9.77 13.09
CA ARG A 12 13.69 9.13 12.72
C ARG A 12 12.76 9.03 13.93
N GLU A 13 13.18 8.40 15.02
CA GLU A 13 12.36 8.24 16.23
C GLU A 13 11.85 9.56 16.81
N GLN A 14 12.68 10.62 16.85
CA GLN A 14 12.27 11.94 17.33
C GLN A 14 11.28 12.65 16.40
N ARG A 15 11.43 12.49 15.06
CA ARG A 15 10.59 13.14 14.06
C ARG A 15 9.21 12.48 13.98
N TYR A 16 9.14 11.16 14.14
CA TYR A 16 7.91 10.37 14.04
C TYR A 16 7.09 10.30 15.32
N SER A 17 7.63 10.67 16.46
CA SER A 17 6.80 10.82 17.67
C SER A 17 5.76 11.94 17.54
N TYR A 18 5.90 12.83 16.56
CA TYR A 18 4.97 13.93 16.30
C TYR A 18 4.07 13.71 15.07
N GLY A 19 4.49 12.95 14.06
CA GLY A 19 3.88 12.95 12.74
C GLY A 19 3.04 11.73 12.37
N LEU A 20 2.49 10.94 13.26
CA LEU A 20 1.50 9.88 12.98
C LEU A 20 0.66 9.55 14.20
N THR A 21 0.64 10.43 15.19
CA THR A 21 0.02 10.16 16.48
C THR A 21 -1.49 9.94 16.33
N LEU A 22 -2.18 10.83 15.63
CA LEU A 22 -3.63 10.75 15.45
C LEU A 22 -4.02 9.60 14.51
N LEU A 23 -3.29 9.41 13.42
CA LEU A 23 -3.54 8.29 12.50
C LEU A 23 -3.31 6.96 13.20
N ARG A 24 -2.24 6.84 13.98
CA ARG A 24 -1.94 5.66 14.78
C ARG A 24 -3.04 5.36 15.80
N GLU A 25 -3.51 6.37 16.53
CA GLU A 25 -4.64 6.24 17.46
C GLU A 25 -5.92 5.78 16.77
N CYS A 26 -6.22 6.28 15.57
CA CYS A 26 -7.35 5.83 14.76
C CYS A 26 -7.25 4.33 14.45
N ILE A 27 -6.07 3.87 14.06
CA ILE A 27 -5.82 2.47 13.73
C ILE A 27 -5.87 1.59 14.98
N GLU A 28 -5.23 2.02 16.09
CA GLU A 28 -5.20 1.30 17.36
C GLU A 28 -6.60 1.10 17.97
N LYS A 29 -7.48 2.09 17.83
CA LYS A 29 -8.90 1.96 18.24
C LYS A 29 -9.64 0.84 17.51
N LYS A 30 -9.24 0.54 16.28
CA LYS A 30 -9.87 -0.49 15.44
C LYS A 30 -9.19 -1.86 15.56
N ARG A 31 -7.89 -1.88 15.85
CA ARG A 31 -7.08 -3.10 16.01
C ARG A 31 -5.83 -2.82 16.85
N PRO A 32 -5.42 -3.75 17.73
CA PRO A 32 -4.13 -3.62 18.43
C PRO A 32 -2.98 -3.68 17.43
N LEU A 33 -1.99 -2.78 17.59
CA LEU A 33 -0.74 -2.80 16.85
C LEU A 33 0.22 -3.76 17.55
N THR A 34 0.21 -5.02 17.13
CA THR A 34 1.13 -6.05 17.66
C THR A 34 2.40 -6.10 16.84
N ASN A 35 3.50 -6.50 17.45
CA ASN A 35 4.74 -6.82 16.76
C ASN A 35 4.92 -8.36 16.80
N PRO A 36 4.27 -9.09 15.87
CA PRO A 36 4.26 -10.54 15.93
C PRO A 36 5.65 -11.11 15.66
N ASN A 37 5.99 -12.17 16.37
CA ASN A 37 7.17 -12.97 16.04
C ASN A 37 7.09 -13.41 14.57
N PRO A 38 8.12 -13.21 13.74
CA PRO A 38 8.08 -13.59 12.32
C PRO A 38 7.61 -15.02 12.03
N LYS A 39 7.84 -15.95 12.96
CA LYS A 39 7.40 -17.36 12.84
C LYS A 39 5.92 -17.57 13.15
N GLU A 40 5.26 -16.63 13.82
CA GLU A 40 3.88 -16.73 14.31
C GLU A 40 2.96 -15.71 13.63
N ARG A 41 3.44 -15.00 12.59
CA ARG A 41 2.69 -13.98 11.86
C ARG A 41 1.42 -14.57 11.26
N LYS A 42 0.27 -14.01 11.63
CA LYS A 42 -1.04 -14.39 11.10
C LYS A 42 -1.17 -14.02 9.63
N ILE A 43 -1.82 -14.89 8.83
CA ILE A 43 -2.16 -14.57 7.45
C ILE A 43 -3.37 -13.64 7.46
N LEU A 44 -3.22 -12.45 6.88
CA LEU A 44 -4.29 -11.45 6.79
C LEU A 44 -4.99 -11.45 5.43
N LEU A 45 -4.26 -11.77 4.35
CA LEU A 45 -4.83 -11.88 3.02
C LEU A 45 -4.29 -13.14 2.34
N ARG A 46 -5.18 -13.89 1.70
CA ARG A 46 -4.82 -15.10 0.94
C ARG A 46 -5.52 -15.11 -0.40
N ALA A 47 -4.75 -15.10 -1.47
CA ALA A 47 -5.19 -15.42 -2.82
C ALA A 47 -4.90 -16.92 -3.05
N LYS A 48 -5.94 -17.76 -3.17
CA LYS A 48 -5.81 -19.23 -3.24
C LYS A 48 -6.20 -19.75 -4.61
N ASN A 49 -5.25 -20.38 -5.30
CA ASN A 49 -5.45 -21.06 -6.59
C ASN A 49 -6.07 -20.14 -7.67
N ILE A 50 -5.64 -18.90 -7.72
CA ILE A 50 -6.19 -17.87 -8.62
C ILE A 50 -5.83 -18.19 -10.06
N SER A 51 -6.86 -18.28 -10.90
CA SER A 51 -6.70 -18.36 -12.34
C SER A 51 -7.63 -17.37 -13.03
N ILE A 52 -7.11 -16.65 -14.02
CA ILE A 52 -7.85 -15.71 -14.84
C ILE A 52 -7.25 -15.63 -16.24
N ALA A 53 -8.09 -15.63 -17.25
CA ALA A 53 -7.71 -15.48 -18.66
C ALA A 53 -8.52 -14.37 -19.34
N PHE A 54 -7.89 -13.68 -20.26
CA PHE A 54 -8.51 -12.66 -21.13
C PHE A 54 -8.45 -13.16 -22.58
N GLY A 55 -9.58 -13.64 -23.08
CA GLY A 55 -9.64 -14.34 -24.35
C GLY A 55 -8.77 -15.61 -24.34
N LYS A 56 -7.73 -15.66 -25.19
CA LYS A 56 -6.77 -16.77 -25.24
C LYS A 56 -5.56 -16.60 -24.32
N LEU A 57 -5.40 -15.41 -23.71
CA LEU A 57 -4.26 -15.11 -22.86
C LEU A 57 -4.55 -15.54 -21.42
N GLN A 58 -3.82 -16.53 -20.91
CA GLN A 58 -3.82 -16.91 -19.50
C GLN A 58 -2.98 -15.90 -18.71
N ALA A 59 -3.63 -14.98 -17.98
CA ALA A 59 -2.94 -13.95 -17.21
C ALA A 59 -2.44 -14.43 -15.85
N LEU A 60 -3.20 -15.34 -15.19
CA LEU A 60 -2.77 -16.02 -13.96
C LEU A 60 -3.22 -17.49 -14.04
N ASN A 61 -2.35 -18.38 -13.62
CA ASN A 61 -2.57 -19.82 -13.66
C ASN A 61 -2.26 -20.44 -12.30
N ASN A 62 -3.30 -20.79 -11.55
CA ASN A 62 -3.22 -21.45 -10.24
C ASN A 62 -2.27 -20.75 -9.23
N VAL A 63 -2.29 -19.43 -9.21
CA VAL A 63 -1.41 -18.64 -8.34
C VAL A 63 -1.93 -18.65 -6.91
N MET A 64 -1.02 -18.92 -5.95
CA MET A 64 -1.27 -18.83 -4.52
C MET A 64 -0.29 -17.84 -3.89
N VAL A 65 -0.84 -16.83 -3.20
CA VAL A 65 -0.07 -15.80 -2.46
C VAL A 65 -0.75 -15.52 -1.14
N GLU A 66 0.05 -15.41 -0.09
CA GLU A 66 -0.40 -15.05 1.25
C GLU A 66 0.31 -13.78 1.69
N VAL A 67 -0.41 -12.91 2.38
CA VAL A 67 0.13 -11.70 3.02
C VAL A 67 0.01 -11.88 4.53
N LYS A 68 1.14 -11.77 5.23
CA LYS A 68 1.21 -11.97 6.67
C LYS A 68 1.22 -10.62 7.41
N GLU A 69 0.85 -10.68 8.66
CA GLU A 69 0.87 -9.52 9.56
C GLU A 69 2.27 -8.90 9.66
N GLY A 70 2.35 -7.57 9.51
CA GLY A 70 3.58 -6.80 9.67
C GLY A 70 4.68 -7.12 8.66
N GLU A 71 4.39 -7.73 7.50
CA GLU A 71 5.40 -7.96 6.45
C GLU A 71 5.29 -6.96 5.31
N ILE A 72 6.42 -6.69 4.67
CA ILE A 72 6.49 -6.11 3.33
C ILE A 72 6.70 -7.27 2.34
N LEU A 73 5.65 -7.61 1.59
CA LEU A 73 5.68 -8.62 0.55
C LEU A 73 5.87 -7.96 -0.81
N ALA A 74 6.99 -8.23 -1.49
CA ALA A 74 7.16 -7.79 -2.86
C ALA A 74 6.66 -8.84 -3.86
N ILE A 75 6.02 -8.39 -4.95
CA ILE A 75 5.64 -9.22 -6.09
C ILE A 75 6.41 -8.70 -7.30
N ILE A 76 7.32 -9.51 -7.80
CA ILE A 76 8.20 -9.17 -8.92
C ILE A 76 8.02 -10.10 -10.11
N GLY A 77 8.61 -9.77 -11.23
CA GLY A 77 8.60 -10.56 -12.47
C GLY A 77 8.67 -9.68 -13.70
N PRO A 78 8.93 -10.24 -14.88
CA PRO A 78 8.96 -9.51 -16.15
C PRO A 78 7.66 -8.77 -16.46
N ASN A 79 7.69 -7.88 -17.46
CA ASN A 79 6.49 -7.25 -17.98
C ASN A 79 5.54 -8.32 -18.55
N GLY A 80 4.25 -8.20 -18.22
CA GLY A 80 3.27 -9.22 -18.61
C GLY A 80 3.23 -10.49 -17.74
N ALA A 81 4.04 -10.60 -16.69
CA ALA A 81 4.04 -11.75 -15.78
C ALA A 81 2.74 -11.93 -14.96
N GLY A 82 1.82 -10.96 -14.96
CA GLY A 82 0.54 -11.03 -14.26
C GLY A 82 0.48 -10.30 -12.92
N LYS A 83 1.51 -9.54 -12.53
CA LYS A 83 1.62 -8.84 -11.24
C LYS A 83 0.41 -7.93 -10.95
N THR A 84 0.17 -6.95 -11.81
CA THR A 84 -0.99 -6.03 -11.67
C THR A 84 -2.32 -6.76 -11.78
N CYS A 85 -2.40 -7.85 -12.58
CA CYS A 85 -3.58 -8.69 -12.66
C CYS A 85 -3.87 -9.36 -11.30
N LEU A 86 -2.86 -9.85 -10.60
CA LEU A 86 -3.00 -10.43 -9.27
C LEU A 86 -3.49 -9.37 -8.26
N LEU A 87 -2.92 -8.16 -8.24
CA LEU A 87 -3.42 -7.06 -7.41
C LEU A 87 -4.88 -6.71 -7.74
N ASN A 88 -5.23 -6.68 -9.03
CA ASN A 88 -6.61 -6.43 -9.48
C ASN A 88 -7.59 -7.50 -8.95
N VAL A 89 -7.18 -8.76 -8.90
CA VAL A 89 -7.99 -9.84 -8.32
C VAL A 89 -8.09 -9.68 -6.80
N MET A 90 -6.97 -9.41 -6.10
CA MET A 90 -6.94 -9.26 -4.64
C MET A 90 -7.79 -8.06 -4.17
N SER A 91 -7.81 -6.97 -4.94
CA SER A 91 -8.60 -5.76 -4.64
C SER A 91 -10.04 -5.79 -5.18
N GLY A 92 -10.47 -6.91 -5.80
CA GLY A 92 -11.84 -7.07 -6.33
C GLY A 92 -12.14 -6.26 -7.59
N PHE A 93 -11.10 -5.72 -8.25
CA PHE A 93 -11.25 -5.04 -9.54
C PHE A 93 -11.48 -6.06 -10.68
N TYR A 94 -10.80 -7.22 -10.61
CA TYR A 94 -11.10 -8.37 -11.46
C TYR A 94 -11.67 -9.54 -10.63
N ARG A 95 -12.55 -10.30 -11.25
CA ARG A 95 -13.05 -11.56 -10.67
C ARG A 95 -12.24 -12.71 -11.23
N ALA A 96 -11.62 -13.49 -10.34
CA ALA A 96 -10.97 -14.73 -10.73
C ALA A 96 -11.99 -15.70 -11.34
N GLN A 97 -11.60 -16.41 -12.40
CA GLN A 97 -12.41 -17.49 -12.99
C GLN A 97 -12.34 -18.77 -12.15
N LYS A 98 -11.20 -18.98 -11.48
CA LYS A 98 -10.98 -20.07 -10.50
C LYS A 98 -10.22 -19.53 -9.32
N GLY A 99 -10.44 -20.17 -8.18
CA GLY A 99 -9.82 -19.80 -6.91
C GLY A 99 -10.58 -18.71 -6.16
N ASP A 100 -10.08 -18.37 -4.99
CA ASP A 100 -10.74 -17.49 -4.05
C ASP A 100 -9.75 -16.57 -3.33
N VAL A 101 -10.24 -15.40 -2.95
CA VAL A 101 -9.52 -14.45 -2.11
C VAL A 101 -10.17 -14.41 -0.73
N TYR A 102 -9.35 -14.52 0.30
CA TYR A 102 -9.76 -14.46 1.70
C TYR A 102 -9.04 -13.32 2.40
N MET A 103 -9.77 -12.55 3.18
CA MET A 103 -9.21 -11.62 4.15
C MET A 103 -9.45 -12.20 5.55
N GLU A 104 -8.37 -12.59 6.22
CA GLU A 104 -8.42 -13.47 7.39
C GLU A 104 -9.18 -14.79 7.01
N GLU A 105 -10.25 -15.11 7.72
CA GLU A 105 -11.09 -16.28 7.42
C GLU A 105 -12.30 -15.96 6.51
N LYS A 106 -12.50 -14.67 6.18
CA LYS A 106 -13.66 -14.23 5.39
C LYS A 106 -13.35 -14.27 3.91
N LYS A 107 -14.16 -15.00 3.15
CA LYS A 107 -14.09 -15.00 1.69
C LYS A 107 -14.58 -13.66 1.13
N ILE A 108 -13.73 -12.99 0.34
CA ILE A 108 -14.02 -11.68 -0.26
C ILE A 108 -14.08 -11.70 -1.80
N THR A 109 -13.93 -12.88 -2.42
CA THR A 109 -13.87 -13.07 -3.88
C THR A 109 -14.98 -12.38 -4.67
N HIS A 110 -16.17 -12.30 -4.10
CA HIS A 110 -17.36 -11.76 -4.79
C HIS A 110 -17.75 -10.35 -4.34
N LEU A 111 -16.99 -9.78 -3.40
CA LEU A 111 -17.22 -8.41 -2.95
C LEU A 111 -16.77 -7.41 -4.02
N SER A 112 -17.46 -6.27 -4.09
CA SER A 112 -16.99 -5.14 -4.90
C SER A 112 -15.76 -4.49 -4.27
N SER A 113 -14.92 -3.82 -5.09
CA SER A 113 -13.72 -3.13 -4.62
C SER A 113 -14.02 -2.16 -3.47
N HIS A 114 -15.16 -1.47 -3.51
CA HIS A 114 -15.60 -0.58 -2.43
C HIS A 114 -15.79 -1.34 -1.11
N LYS A 115 -16.50 -2.48 -1.12
CA LYS A 115 -16.69 -3.31 0.07
C LYS A 115 -15.38 -3.91 0.58
N ILE A 116 -14.46 -4.25 -0.31
CA ILE A 116 -13.12 -4.72 0.05
C ILE A 116 -12.32 -3.61 0.73
N ALA A 117 -12.42 -2.37 0.23
CA ALA A 117 -11.81 -1.21 0.87
C ALA A 117 -12.39 -0.93 2.27
N GLU A 118 -13.71 -1.07 2.47
CA GLU A 118 -14.35 -0.99 3.79
C GLU A 118 -13.82 -2.04 4.78
N HIS A 119 -13.36 -3.20 4.28
CA HIS A 119 -12.68 -4.22 5.10
C HIS A 119 -11.21 -3.86 5.38
N GLY A 120 -10.71 -2.74 4.85
CA GLY A 120 -9.38 -2.22 5.10
C GLY A 120 -8.31 -2.69 4.11
N LEU A 121 -8.66 -3.29 2.98
CA LEU A 121 -7.72 -3.54 1.89
C LEU A 121 -7.68 -2.33 0.97
N CYS A 122 -6.67 -1.47 1.14
CA CYS A 122 -6.53 -0.25 0.35
C CYS A 122 -5.44 -0.41 -0.70
N ARG A 123 -5.62 0.25 -1.85
CA ARG A 123 -4.68 0.21 -2.97
C ARG A 123 -4.39 1.60 -3.50
N THR A 124 -3.12 1.87 -3.83
CA THR A 124 -2.77 2.98 -4.72
C THR A 124 -2.98 2.55 -6.17
N PHE A 125 -3.51 3.42 -7.02
CA PHE A 125 -3.77 3.11 -8.42
C PHE A 125 -2.65 3.65 -9.31
N GLN A 126 -2.23 2.86 -10.30
CA GLN A 126 -1.19 3.21 -11.27
C GLN A 126 -1.47 4.50 -12.06
N ASN A 127 -2.75 4.83 -12.29
CA ASN A 127 -3.19 6.02 -13.02
C ASN A 127 -3.86 7.01 -12.07
N ASN A 128 -3.05 7.89 -11.48
CA ASN A 128 -3.42 9.13 -10.78
C ASN A 128 -4.92 9.27 -10.44
N ALA A 129 -5.38 8.51 -9.46
CA ALA A 129 -6.73 8.67 -8.93
C ALA A 129 -6.88 9.96 -8.10
N LEU A 130 -5.93 10.90 -8.20
CA LEU A 130 -5.94 12.18 -7.51
C LEU A 130 -6.92 13.14 -8.16
N TYR A 131 -7.59 13.92 -7.34
CA TYR A 131 -8.39 15.06 -7.80
C TYR A 131 -7.44 16.21 -8.15
N THR A 132 -7.04 16.28 -9.43
CA THR A 132 -6.01 17.20 -9.92
C THR A 132 -6.36 18.67 -9.73
N GLY A 133 -7.63 19.02 -9.61
CA GLY A 133 -8.12 20.39 -9.35
C GLY A 133 -8.22 20.76 -7.86
N LEU A 134 -7.99 19.82 -6.94
CA LEU A 134 -8.06 20.05 -5.51
C LEU A 134 -6.66 20.23 -4.90
N SER A 135 -6.61 20.82 -3.70
CA SER A 135 -5.36 20.95 -2.93
C SER A 135 -4.87 19.59 -2.42
N VAL A 136 -3.62 19.53 -1.95
CA VAL A 136 -3.05 18.36 -1.26
C VAL A 136 -3.92 18.00 -0.05
N THR A 137 -4.23 18.98 0.80
CA THR A 137 -5.06 18.75 1.99
C THR A 137 -6.43 18.17 1.62
N ASP A 138 -7.11 18.74 0.61
CA ASP A 138 -8.44 18.26 0.19
C ASP A 138 -8.38 16.85 -0.40
N ASN A 139 -7.31 16.50 -1.13
CA ASN A 139 -7.10 15.13 -1.63
C ASN A 139 -6.96 14.12 -0.50
N ILE A 140 -6.22 14.46 0.56
CA ILE A 140 -6.04 13.57 1.72
C ILE A 140 -7.34 13.48 2.53
N ILE A 141 -8.03 14.61 2.75
CA ILE A 141 -9.34 14.63 3.43
C ILE A 141 -10.37 13.81 2.64
N ALA A 142 -10.34 13.82 1.30
CA ALA A 142 -11.22 12.96 0.50
C ALA A 142 -11.03 11.46 0.81
N GLY A 143 -9.81 11.03 1.18
CA GLY A 143 -9.55 9.68 1.69
C GLY A 143 -10.21 9.41 3.04
N ARG A 144 -10.55 10.44 3.82
CA ARG A 144 -11.24 10.30 5.12
C ARG A 144 -12.75 10.11 5.00
N HIS A 145 -13.33 10.28 3.81
CA HIS A 145 -14.78 10.22 3.60
C HIS A 145 -15.47 8.99 4.21
N PRO A 146 -14.92 7.75 4.16
CA PRO A 146 -15.55 6.59 4.80
C PRO A 146 -15.62 6.66 6.32
N HIS A 147 -14.86 7.56 6.96
CA HIS A 147 -14.80 7.73 8.42
C HIS A 147 -15.67 8.89 8.91
N ILE A 148 -16.27 9.67 8.00
CA ILE A 148 -17.17 10.77 8.33
C ILE A 148 -18.54 10.18 8.68
N GLY A 149 -18.92 10.28 9.95
CA GLY A 149 -20.11 9.61 10.50
C GLY A 149 -21.45 10.31 10.24
N TYR A 150 -21.51 11.39 9.44
CA TYR A 150 -22.76 12.11 9.17
C TYR A 150 -23.22 11.95 7.71
N ASN A 151 -24.53 11.74 7.54
CA ASN A 151 -25.18 11.68 6.23
C ASN A 151 -25.40 13.10 5.69
N PHE A 152 -25.58 13.21 4.36
CA PHE A 152 -25.87 14.47 3.67
C PHE A 152 -26.98 15.31 4.35
N VAL A 153 -28.00 14.67 4.87
CA VAL A 153 -29.14 15.33 5.58
C VAL A 153 -28.69 15.93 6.92
N THR A 154 -27.83 15.25 7.68
CA THR A 154 -27.30 15.75 8.96
C THR A 154 -26.21 16.82 8.76
N GLY A 155 -25.51 16.79 7.65
CA GLY A 155 -24.55 17.84 7.26
C GLY A 155 -25.23 19.17 6.85
N MET A 156 -26.48 19.13 6.36
CA MET A 156 -27.25 20.35 6.05
C MET A 156 -27.70 21.09 7.30
N ILE A 157 -27.83 20.43 8.44
CA ILE A 157 -28.17 21.03 9.72
C ILE A 157 -26.84 21.27 10.47
N TYR A 158 -26.37 22.51 10.47
CA TYR A 158 -25.09 22.96 11.04
C TYR A 158 -25.07 22.73 12.56
N PHE A 159 -24.76 21.50 13.01
CA PHE A 159 -24.64 21.17 14.43
C PHE A 159 -23.19 21.35 14.92
N PRO A 160 -22.97 21.82 16.16
CA PRO A 160 -21.62 22.06 16.74
C PRO A 160 -20.72 20.80 16.77
N TRP A 161 -21.29 19.60 16.74
CA TRP A 161 -20.54 18.33 16.69
C TRP A 161 -20.03 17.99 15.29
N ALA A 162 -20.70 18.43 14.21
CA ALA A 162 -20.19 18.28 12.85
C ALA A 162 -18.86 19.05 12.68
N ASN A 163 -18.74 20.23 13.29
CA ASN A 163 -17.51 21.03 13.28
C ASN A 163 -16.37 20.32 14.04
N LYS A 164 -16.66 19.63 15.15
CA LYS A 164 -15.65 18.87 15.89
C LYS A 164 -15.17 17.66 15.11
N GLU A 165 -16.07 16.97 14.44
CA GLU A 165 -15.74 15.83 13.59
C GLU A 165 -14.89 16.27 12.38
N GLU A 166 -15.30 17.34 11.69
CA GLU A 166 -14.53 17.90 10.58
C GLU A 166 -13.15 18.36 11.03
N ALA A 167 -13.04 19.05 12.16
CA ALA A 167 -11.78 19.48 12.72
C ALA A 167 -10.87 18.27 13.06
N TYR A 168 -11.45 17.18 13.57
CA TYR A 168 -10.71 15.95 13.86
C TYR A 168 -10.22 15.27 12.57
N GLN A 169 -11.09 15.13 11.54
CA GLN A 169 -10.70 14.54 10.25
C GLN A 169 -9.61 15.38 9.55
N ARG A 170 -9.70 16.71 9.67
CA ARG A 170 -8.66 17.62 9.18
C ARG A 170 -7.35 17.45 9.95
N ALA A 171 -7.39 17.31 11.27
CA ALA A 171 -6.19 17.08 12.08
C ALA A 171 -5.49 15.76 11.71
N VAL A 172 -6.23 14.69 11.45
CA VAL A 172 -5.65 13.42 10.94
C VAL A 172 -5.03 13.60 9.55
N ALA A 173 -5.66 14.41 8.68
CA ALA A 173 -5.08 14.71 7.36
C ALA A 173 -3.78 15.52 7.47
N GLU A 174 -3.69 16.49 8.38
CA GLU A 174 -2.45 17.24 8.64
C GLU A 174 -1.36 16.33 9.21
N ASP A 175 -1.70 15.38 10.10
CA ASP A 175 -0.78 14.37 10.62
C ASP A 175 -0.13 13.52 9.49
N ILE A 176 -0.93 13.17 8.47
CA ILE A 176 -0.45 12.46 7.27
C ILE A 176 0.41 13.37 6.38
N ILE A 177 0.05 14.64 6.24
CA ILE A 177 0.80 15.65 5.47
C ILE A 177 2.19 15.82 6.07
N ASP A 178 2.26 16.00 7.39
CA ASP A 178 3.51 16.14 8.12
C ASP A 178 4.40 14.90 7.98
N PHE A 179 3.81 13.71 8.12
CA PHE A 179 4.52 12.46 7.93
C PHE A 179 5.16 12.31 6.54
N LEU A 180 4.42 12.70 5.49
CA LEU A 180 4.88 12.59 4.10
C LEU A 180 5.70 13.81 3.62
N GLU A 181 6.01 14.74 4.54
CA GLU A 181 6.80 15.94 4.25
C GLU A 181 6.16 16.81 3.14
N LEU A 182 4.82 16.98 3.22
CA LEU A 182 4.04 17.75 2.25
C LEU A 182 3.58 19.12 2.77
N GLU A 183 4.05 19.56 3.96
CA GLU A 183 3.60 20.80 4.63
C GLU A 183 3.80 22.02 3.74
N HIS A 184 4.93 22.07 3.02
CA HIS A 184 5.29 23.21 2.15
C HIS A 184 4.40 23.34 0.91
N VAL A 185 3.65 22.26 0.53
CA VAL A 185 2.74 22.22 -0.63
C VAL A 185 1.30 21.91 -0.26
N ARG A 186 0.94 21.84 1.04
CA ARG A 186 -0.39 21.41 1.52
C ARG A 186 -1.57 22.15 0.88
N GLY A 187 -1.42 23.47 0.60
CA GLY A 187 -2.40 24.31 -0.07
C GLY A 187 -2.31 24.31 -1.60
N SER A 188 -1.29 23.69 -2.18
CA SER A 188 -1.07 23.68 -3.63
C SER A 188 -2.03 22.76 -4.34
N VAL A 189 -2.46 23.13 -5.54
CA VAL A 189 -3.29 22.31 -6.42
C VAL A 189 -2.45 21.12 -6.92
N VAL A 190 -2.93 19.89 -6.69
CA VAL A 190 -2.18 18.65 -6.95
C VAL A 190 -1.74 18.52 -8.41
N GLY A 191 -2.56 18.98 -9.36
CA GLY A 191 -2.21 18.94 -10.78
C GLY A 191 -0.97 19.77 -11.16
N MET A 192 -0.55 20.72 -10.32
CA MET A 192 0.62 21.57 -10.54
C MET A 192 1.90 21.05 -9.86
N LEU A 193 1.80 19.99 -9.06
CA LEU A 193 2.93 19.43 -8.34
C LEU A 193 3.84 18.61 -9.24
N ALA A 194 5.12 18.53 -8.88
CA ALA A 194 6.07 17.57 -9.43
C ALA A 194 5.57 16.14 -9.21
N TYR A 195 6.01 15.23 -10.09
CA TYR A 195 5.50 13.85 -10.12
C TYR A 195 5.71 13.12 -8.78
N GLY A 196 6.89 13.22 -8.18
CA GLY A 196 7.20 12.58 -6.89
C GLY A 196 6.30 13.08 -5.77
N LEU A 197 5.99 14.39 -5.69
CA LEU A 197 5.06 14.94 -4.71
C LEU A 197 3.63 14.42 -4.93
N ARG A 198 3.19 14.28 -6.19
CA ARG A 198 1.87 13.67 -6.49
C ARG A 198 1.80 12.23 -5.99
N LYS A 199 2.88 11.44 -6.12
CA LYS A 199 2.96 10.08 -5.60
C LYS A 199 2.91 10.03 -4.07
N ARG A 200 3.53 10.99 -3.38
CA ARG A 200 3.39 11.14 -1.91
C ARG A 200 1.94 11.44 -1.52
N VAL A 201 1.25 12.33 -2.26
CA VAL A 201 -0.19 12.63 -2.03
C VAL A 201 -1.06 11.40 -2.25
N GLU A 202 -0.76 10.59 -3.28
CA GLU A 202 -1.46 9.33 -3.54
C GLU A 202 -1.32 8.35 -2.37
N LEU A 203 -0.10 8.19 -1.85
CA LEU A 203 0.18 7.40 -0.65
C LEU A 203 -0.58 7.95 0.57
N GLY A 204 -0.55 9.27 0.80
CA GLY A 204 -1.27 9.93 1.89
C GLY A 204 -2.78 9.69 1.84
N ARG A 205 -3.37 9.74 0.64
CA ARG A 205 -4.78 9.45 0.47
C ARG A 205 -5.13 7.98 0.76
N ALA A 206 -4.24 7.06 0.42
CA ALA A 206 -4.41 5.65 0.77
C ALA A 206 -4.29 5.42 2.29
N LEU A 207 -3.37 6.11 2.98
CA LEU A 207 -3.23 6.07 4.44
C LEU A 207 -4.44 6.66 5.15
N ALA A 208 -5.04 7.71 4.58
CA ALA A 208 -6.24 8.37 5.12
C ALA A 208 -7.45 7.41 5.22
N LEU A 209 -7.47 6.32 4.46
CA LEU A 209 -8.45 5.24 4.57
C LEU A 209 -8.23 4.31 5.79
N GLU A 210 -7.17 4.52 6.59
CA GLU A 210 -6.78 3.67 7.73
C GLU A 210 -6.65 2.19 7.32
N PRO A 211 -5.78 1.86 6.37
CA PRO A 211 -5.71 0.52 5.80
C PRO A 211 -5.30 -0.53 6.84
N ARG A 212 -5.86 -1.73 6.71
CA ARG A 212 -5.38 -2.94 7.40
C ARG A 212 -4.31 -3.66 6.58
N ILE A 213 -4.36 -3.50 5.26
CA ILE A 213 -3.40 -3.99 4.28
C ILE A 213 -3.30 -2.94 3.18
N LEU A 214 -2.07 -2.59 2.79
CA LEU A 214 -1.81 -1.61 1.75
C LEU A 214 -1.20 -2.29 0.53
N LEU A 215 -1.84 -2.12 -0.63
CA LEU A 215 -1.34 -2.60 -1.92
C LEU A 215 -0.75 -1.41 -2.68
N LEU A 216 0.53 -1.47 -2.99
CA LEU A 216 1.27 -0.46 -3.74
C LEU A 216 1.67 -1.00 -5.11
N ASP A 217 1.18 -0.36 -6.17
CA ASP A 217 1.43 -0.77 -7.55
C ASP A 217 2.38 0.23 -8.21
N GLU A 218 3.65 -0.10 -8.29
CA GLU A 218 4.74 0.71 -8.84
C GLU A 218 4.79 2.14 -8.25
N PRO A 219 4.84 2.29 -6.92
CA PRO A 219 4.78 3.61 -6.28
C PRO A 219 5.98 4.50 -6.62
N MET A 220 7.12 3.92 -7.02
CA MET A 220 8.36 4.64 -7.33
C MET A 220 8.63 4.80 -8.83
N ALA A 221 7.73 4.31 -9.69
CA ALA A 221 7.90 4.44 -11.14
C ALA A 221 8.02 5.90 -11.56
N GLY A 222 9.02 6.23 -12.39
CA GLY A 222 9.25 7.57 -12.90
C GLY A 222 9.88 8.58 -11.92
N MET A 223 10.28 8.13 -10.73
CA MET A 223 10.99 8.94 -9.73
C MET A 223 12.51 8.93 -9.99
N ASN A 224 13.17 10.03 -9.61
CA ASN A 224 14.64 10.04 -9.49
C ASN A 224 15.11 9.25 -8.26
N LEU A 225 16.43 9.12 -8.07
CA LEU A 225 17.00 8.29 -7.01
C LEU A 225 16.60 8.80 -5.60
N ASP A 226 16.73 10.09 -5.36
CA ASP A 226 16.42 10.69 -4.04
C ASP A 226 14.93 10.53 -3.71
N GLU A 227 14.04 10.74 -4.69
CA GLU A 227 12.60 10.54 -4.53
C GLU A 227 12.24 9.06 -4.25
N LYS A 228 12.97 8.11 -4.86
CA LYS A 228 12.80 6.67 -4.58
C LYS A 228 13.23 6.31 -3.17
N GLU A 229 14.39 6.83 -2.71
CA GLU A 229 14.87 6.61 -1.35
C GLU A 229 13.89 7.16 -0.30
N ASP A 230 13.34 8.35 -0.52
CA ASP A 230 12.30 8.91 0.33
C ASP A 230 11.04 8.05 0.35
N MET A 231 10.57 7.61 -0.81
CA MET A 231 9.38 6.75 -0.91
C MET A 231 9.61 5.40 -0.23
N ALA A 232 10.78 4.79 -0.41
CA ALA A 232 11.16 3.54 0.27
C ALA A 232 11.15 3.72 1.79
N ARG A 233 11.70 4.84 2.28
CA ARG A 233 11.67 5.21 3.70
C ARG A 233 10.23 5.33 4.22
N PHE A 234 9.33 6.04 3.53
CA PHE A 234 7.93 6.14 3.95
C PHE A 234 7.26 4.77 4.00
N ILE A 235 7.51 3.88 3.04
CA ILE A 235 6.97 2.52 3.00
C ILE A 235 7.42 1.72 4.23
N ILE A 236 8.72 1.75 4.54
CA ILE A 236 9.27 1.09 5.73
C ILE A 236 8.63 1.65 7.00
N ASP A 237 8.56 2.98 7.11
CA ASP A 237 8.02 3.66 8.29
C ASP A 237 6.53 3.33 8.51
N ILE A 238 5.72 3.30 7.46
CA ILE A 238 4.31 2.85 7.52
C ILE A 238 4.23 1.43 8.08
N ASN A 239 5.05 0.52 7.58
CA ASN A 239 5.06 -0.87 8.04
C ASN A 239 5.53 -0.96 9.50
N GLU A 240 6.62 -0.27 9.87
CA GLU A 240 7.22 -0.35 11.21
C GLU A 240 6.38 0.35 12.29
N PHE A 241 5.82 1.54 12.00
CA PHE A 241 5.09 2.33 13.02
C PHE A 241 3.61 2.01 13.09
N LEU A 242 2.95 1.82 11.94
CA LEU A 242 1.52 1.54 11.87
C LEU A 242 1.22 0.04 11.82
N LYS A 243 2.26 -0.82 11.73
CA LYS A 243 2.12 -2.28 11.63
C LYS A 243 1.17 -2.70 10.50
N ILE A 244 1.16 -1.93 9.42
CA ILE A 244 0.38 -2.22 8.23
C ILE A 244 1.21 -3.12 7.31
N PRO A 245 0.79 -4.35 7.01
CA PRO A 245 1.43 -5.16 5.99
C PRO A 245 1.24 -4.52 4.62
N ILE A 246 2.29 -4.59 3.82
CA ILE A 246 2.36 -3.94 2.52
C ILE A 246 2.61 -5.00 1.44
N VAL A 247 1.83 -4.95 0.36
CA VAL A 247 2.12 -5.68 -0.87
C VAL A 247 2.65 -4.66 -1.88
N LEU A 248 3.86 -4.88 -2.34
CA LEU A 248 4.58 -3.96 -3.22
C LEU A 248 4.84 -4.61 -4.58
N ILE A 249 4.40 -3.99 -5.67
CA ILE A 249 4.91 -4.29 -7.00
C ILE A 249 5.94 -3.22 -7.35
N GLU A 250 7.15 -3.62 -7.68
CA GLU A 250 8.21 -2.75 -8.14
C GLU A 250 9.10 -3.44 -9.17
N HIS A 251 9.76 -2.62 -10.00
CA HIS A 251 10.69 -3.07 -11.01
C HIS A 251 12.16 -2.80 -10.62
N ASP A 252 12.38 -1.91 -9.67
CA ASP A 252 13.70 -1.60 -9.14
C ASP A 252 14.13 -2.68 -8.14
N MET A 253 14.96 -3.61 -8.64
CA MET A 253 15.41 -4.75 -7.83
C MET A 253 16.24 -4.34 -6.63
N GLY A 254 17.00 -3.23 -6.73
CA GLY A 254 17.78 -2.70 -5.61
C GLY A 254 16.85 -2.36 -4.44
N VAL A 255 15.84 -1.53 -4.69
CA VAL A 255 14.85 -1.16 -3.68
C VAL A 255 14.11 -2.37 -3.13
N VAL A 256 13.65 -3.28 -4.00
CA VAL A 256 12.92 -4.49 -3.56
C VAL A 256 13.74 -5.33 -2.62
N MET A 257 15.04 -5.58 -2.95
CA MET A 257 15.93 -6.39 -2.12
C MET A 257 16.22 -5.75 -0.76
N ASP A 258 16.20 -4.40 -0.69
CA ASP A 258 16.51 -3.66 0.53
C ASP A 258 15.33 -3.58 1.51
N ILE A 259 14.08 -3.55 1.00
CA ILE A 259 12.92 -3.28 1.85
C ILE A 259 11.96 -4.45 2.06
N ALA A 260 11.99 -5.48 1.20
CA ALA A 260 11.05 -6.59 1.30
C ALA A 260 11.48 -7.65 2.33
N ASP A 261 10.54 -8.10 3.17
CA ASP A 261 10.76 -9.27 4.02
C ASP A 261 10.71 -10.58 3.22
N ARG A 262 9.84 -10.60 2.20
CA ARG A 262 9.58 -11.78 1.35
C ARG A 262 9.21 -11.35 -0.05
N ILE A 263 9.63 -12.13 -1.02
CA ILE A 263 9.42 -11.86 -2.45
C ILE A 263 8.70 -13.04 -3.09
N VAL A 264 7.66 -12.74 -3.86
CA VAL A 264 6.98 -13.67 -4.77
C VAL A 264 7.34 -13.31 -6.20
N VAL A 265 7.81 -14.28 -6.97
CA VAL A 265 8.19 -14.08 -8.36
C VAL A 265 7.15 -14.71 -9.27
N LEU A 266 6.59 -13.87 -10.16
CA LEU A 266 5.69 -14.31 -11.22
C LEU A 266 6.39 -14.31 -12.57
N ASP A 267 6.06 -15.32 -13.39
CA ASP A 267 6.47 -15.38 -14.78
C ASP A 267 5.36 -16.05 -15.61
N PHE A 268 4.95 -15.41 -16.73
CA PHE A 268 3.84 -15.86 -17.58
C PHE A 268 2.61 -16.38 -16.81
N GLY A 269 2.19 -15.62 -15.79
CA GLY A 269 1.03 -15.94 -14.96
C GLY A 269 1.23 -17.04 -13.93
N ASN A 270 2.44 -17.59 -13.77
CA ASN A 270 2.75 -18.63 -12.80
C ASN A 270 3.65 -18.08 -11.69
N LYS A 271 3.49 -18.58 -10.46
CA LYS A 271 4.45 -18.34 -9.38
C LYS A 271 5.64 -19.30 -9.55
N ILE A 272 6.82 -18.75 -9.85
CA ILE A 272 8.04 -19.54 -10.10
C ILE A 272 8.97 -19.65 -8.90
N ALA A 273 8.90 -18.66 -7.97
CA ALA A 273 9.66 -18.67 -6.73
C ALA A 273 8.95 -17.86 -5.64
N GLU A 274 9.29 -18.17 -4.38
CA GLU A 274 8.89 -17.41 -3.20
C GLU A 274 9.91 -17.63 -2.10
N GLY A 275 10.36 -16.56 -1.43
CA GLY A 275 11.35 -16.64 -0.36
C GLY A 275 11.87 -15.27 0.07
N PRO A 276 12.80 -15.22 1.01
CA PRO A 276 13.50 -13.98 1.39
C PRO A 276 14.38 -13.47 0.24
N PRO A 277 14.75 -12.18 0.23
CA PRO A 277 15.53 -11.55 -0.85
C PRO A 277 16.77 -12.34 -1.24
N GLU A 278 17.55 -12.83 -0.28
CA GLU A 278 18.81 -13.56 -0.54
C GLU A 278 18.61 -14.86 -1.32
N GLU A 279 17.52 -15.59 -1.04
CA GLU A 279 17.17 -16.82 -1.77
C GLU A 279 16.71 -16.50 -3.20
N ILE A 280 15.94 -15.43 -3.37
CA ILE A 280 15.42 -15.01 -4.68
C ILE A 280 16.54 -14.53 -5.58
N LYS A 281 17.50 -13.75 -5.06
CA LYS A 281 18.63 -13.24 -5.79
C LYS A 281 19.50 -14.35 -6.43
N SER A 282 19.64 -15.48 -5.76
CA SER A 282 20.45 -16.62 -6.21
C SER A 282 19.65 -17.71 -6.95
N ASN A 283 18.34 -17.54 -7.09
CA ASN A 283 17.46 -18.58 -7.68
C ASN A 283 17.64 -18.67 -9.20
N PRO A 284 18.08 -19.84 -9.76
CA PRO A 284 18.31 -19.97 -11.20
C PRO A 284 17.07 -19.75 -12.07
N LYS A 285 15.87 -20.09 -11.57
CA LYS A 285 14.61 -19.86 -12.31
C LYS A 285 14.28 -18.38 -12.41
N VAL A 286 14.59 -17.62 -11.35
CA VAL A 286 14.39 -16.17 -11.34
C VAL A 286 15.36 -15.50 -12.28
N ILE A 287 16.63 -15.86 -12.22
CA ILE A 287 17.68 -15.34 -13.11
C ILE A 287 17.30 -15.62 -14.57
N ALA A 288 16.88 -16.84 -14.90
CA ALA A 288 16.48 -17.22 -16.26
C ALA A 288 15.25 -16.39 -16.75
N ALA A 289 14.27 -16.15 -15.90
CA ALA A 289 13.08 -15.38 -16.25
C ALA A 289 13.42 -13.91 -16.62
N TYR A 290 14.43 -13.32 -15.97
CA TYR A 290 14.87 -11.95 -16.28
C TYR A 290 15.85 -11.88 -17.47
N LEU A 291 16.71 -12.89 -17.65
CA LEU A 291 17.68 -12.94 -18.76
C LEU A 291 17.03 -13.42 -20.06
N GLY A 292 15.96 -14.23 -19.99
CA GLY A 292 15.25 -14.76 -21.16
C GLY A 292 14.19 -13.83 -21.74
N ALA A 293 13.96 -12.66 -21.13
CA ALA A 293 12.99 -11.66 -21.55
C ALA A 293 13.58 -10.56 -22.46
N GLY A 294 14.84 -10.73 -22.98
CA GLY A 294 15.53 -9.84 -23.90
C GLY A 294 15.39 -10.25 -25.36
#